data_4293587e8d48963ef26b2a36599a8c36
#
_entry.id   4293587e8d48963ef26b2a36599a8c36
#
_cell.length_a   1.000
_cell.length_b   1.000
_cell.length_c   1.000
_cell.angle_alpha   90.00
_cell.angle_beta   90.00
_cell.angle_gamma   90.00
#
_symmetry.space_group_name_H-M   'P 1'
#
loop_
_entity.id
_entity.type
_entity.pdbx_description
1 polymer ?
#
loop_
_entity_poly.entity_id
_entity_poly.type
_entity_poly.pdbx_seq_one_letter_code
_entity_poly.pdbx_strand_id
1 'polypeptide(L)'
;LELKNVEKKVGIETHIHSTNLILEKNTINVLLGSTLAGKTTLMQIMAGLDKPTSGEIWFNGENVTGKEVQKRNCSMVYQQFINYPNFTVFENIASPLKITGVNSNEIKERVGKVSELLKLSAMLNKKPDELSGGQQQRTALARALVKDSDLILLDEPLANLDFKLREELREELPKLFEDRDCIVVYATTEPLDALMIGGNTATLLEGNVIQY
;
A
#
# COMPACT_ATOMS: atom_id res chain seq x y z
N LEU A 1 -12.75 -5.70 -3.35
CA LEU A 1 -11.82 -6.78 -3.67
C LEU A 1 -12.26 -8.03 -2.91
N GLU A 2 -12.41 -9.14 -3.61
CA GLU A 2 -12.86 -10.40 -3.02
C GLU A 2 -11.84 -11.50 -3.32
N LEU A 3 -11.43 -12.22 -2.30
CA LEU A 3 -10.60 -13.42 -2.39
C LEU A 3 -11.51 -14.63 -2.15
N LYS A 4 -11.50 -15.63 -3.06
CA LYS A 4 -12.30 -16.85 -2.99
C LYS A 4 -11.38 -18.06 -2.93
N ASN A 5 -11.30 -18.71 -1.78
CA ASN A 5 -10.48 -19.89 -1.53
C ASN A 5 -9.02 -19.71 -1.99
N VAL A 6 -8.47 -18.50 -1.81
CA VAL A 6 -7.11 -18.17 -2.25
C VAL A 6 -6.10 -18.87 -1.35
N GLU A 7 -5.22 -19.67 -1.97
CA GLU A 7 -4.13 -20.38 -1.30
C GLU A 7 -2.80 -20.05 -1.99
N LYS A 8 -1.72 -20.01 -1.22
CA LYS A 8 -0.36 -19.87 -1.74
C LYS A 8 0.57 -20.88 -1.11
N LYS A 9 1.17 -21.71 -1.98
CA LYS A 9 2.25 -22.64 -1.63
C LYS A 9 3.53 -22.24 -2.34
N VAL A 10 4.66 -22.39 -1.64
CA VAL A 10 6.00 -22.21 -2.17
C VAL A 10 6.82 -23.45 -1.82
N GLY A 11 7.11 -24.28 -2.81
CA GLY A 11 7.66 -25.61 -2.57
C GLY A 11 6.69 -26.47 -1.75
N ILE A 12 7.14 -26.94 -0.58
CA ILE A 12 6.34 -27.74 0.36
C ILE A 12 5.62 -26.90 1.42
N GLU A 13 5.95 -25.61 1.53
CA GLU A 13 5.41 -24.72 2.56
C GLU A 13 4.14 -24.00 2.07
N THR A 14 3.13 -23.92 2.95
CA THR A 14 1.92 -23.14 2.72
C THR A 14 2.11 -21.77 3.37
N HIS A 15 2.22 -20.73 2.53
CA HIS A 15 2.38 -19.35 2.95
C HIS A 15 1.04 -18.67 3.24
N ILE A 16 0.00 -19.03 2.49
CA ILE A 16 -1.38 -18.60 2.73
C ILE A 16 -2.26 -19.83 2.60
N HIS A 17 -2.99 -20.13 3.67
CA HIS A 17 -4.00 -21.18 3.68
C HIS A 17 -5.27 -20.69 2.99
N SER A 18 -6.11 -21.64 2.52
CA SER A 18 -7.34 -21.31 1.79
C SER A 18 -8.15 -20.22 2.50
N THR A 19 -8.14 -19.03 1.91
CA THR A 19 -8.67 -17.81 2.51
C THR A 19 -9.82 -17.26 1.68
N ASN A 20 -10.90 -16.89 2.37
CA ASN A 20 -12.01 -16.10 1.83
C ASN A 20 -12.01 -14.76 2.55
N LEU A 21 -11.96 -13.65 1.81
CA LEU A 21 -11.89 -12.31 2.38
C LEU A 21 -12.54 -11.31 1.42
N ILE A 22 -13.39 -10.44 1.95
CA ILE A 22 -14.01 -9.35 1.19
C ILE A 22 -13.49 -8.04 1.76
N LEU A 23 -12.75 -7.27 0.96
CA LEU A 23 -12.23 -5.96 1.32
C LEU A 23 -13.11 -4.87 0.72
N GLU A 24 -13.63 -4.01 1.57
CA GLU A 24 -14.61 -3.00 1.20
C GLU A 24 -13.94 -1.73 0.65
N LYS A 25 -14.67 -1.03 -0.21
CA LYS A 25 -14.31 0.32 -0.68
C LYS A 25 -14.63 1.37 0.39
N ASN A 26 -14.01 2.54 0.22
CA ASN A 26 -14.26 3.73 1.05
C ASN A 26 -13.98 3.50 2.54
N THR A 27 -13.18 2.50 2.85
CA THR A 27 -12.68 2.22 4.19
C THR A 27 -11.27 1.67 4.12
N ILE A 28 -10.54 1.74 5.22
CA ILE A 28 -9.23 1.10 5.33
C ILE A 28 -9.45 -0.33 5.84
N ASN A 29 -8.88 -1.29 5.12
CA ASN A 29 -8.89 -2.70 5.51
C ASN A 29 -7.53 -3.03 6.09
N VAL A 30 -7.44 -3.20 7.40
CA VAL A 30 -6.20 -3.47 8.10
C VAL A 30 -5.90 -4.98 8.08
N LEU A 31 -4.68 -5.35 7.71
CA LEU A 31 -4.14 -6.70 7.88
C LEU A 31 -3.20 -6.69 9.08
N LEU A 32 -3.68 -7.14 10.22
CA LEU A 32 -2.91 -7.22 11.46
C LEU A 32 -2.30 -8.60 11.63
N GLY A 33 -1.04 -8.69 11.96
CA GLY A 33 -0.37 -9.96 12.24
C GLY A 33 1.12 -9.80 12.50
N SER A 34 1.74 -10.77 13.13
CA SER A 34 3.19 -10.78 13.37
C SER A 34 4.00 -10.78 12.07
N THR A 35 5.28 -10.53 12.19
CA THR A 35 6.22 -10.76 11.07
C THR A 35 6.10 -12.21 10.59
N LEU A 36 6.13 -12.44 9.29
CA LEU A 36 5.94 -13.74 8.63
C LEU A 36 4.50 -14.32 8.71
N ALA A 37 3.52 -13.58 9.22
CA ALA A 37 2.12 -14.05 9.25
C ALA A 37 1.48 -14.21 7.86
N GLY A 38 2.16 -13.76 6.77
CA GLY A 38 1.67 -13.85 5.40
C GLY A 38 1.10 -12.54 4.83
N LYS A 39 1.12 -11.41 5.57
CA LYS A 39 0.57 -10.11 5.15
C LYS A 39 1.10 -9.68 3.78
N THR A 40 2.42 -9.57 3.64
CA THR A 40 3.09 -9.17 2.38
C THR A 40 2.74 -10.11 1.23
N THR A 41 2.75 -11.43 1.46
CA THR A 41 2.39 -12.43 0.44
C THR A 41 0.95 -12.22 -0.04
N LEU A 42 0.02 -12.02 0.88
CA LEU A 42 -1.39 -11.78 0.55
C LEU A 42 -1.56 -10.49 -0.27
N MET A 43 -0.86 -9.42 0.11
CA MET A 43 -0.87 -8.14 -0.62
C MET A 43 -0.26 -8.26 -2.02
N GLN A 44 0.83 -9.02 -2.19
CA GLN A 44 1.44 -9.28 -3.51
C GLN A 44 0.48 -10.04 -4.43
N ILE A 45 -0.28 -10.99 -3.89
CA ILE A 45 -1.33 -11.71 -4.61
C ILE A 45 -2.45 -10.74 -5.02
N MET A 46 -2.93 -9.89 -4.11
CA MET A 46 -3.94 -8.85 -4.39
C MET A 46 -3.47 -7.89 -5.49
N ALA A 47 -2.21 -7.47 -5.47
CA ALA A 47 -1.61 -6.59 -6.46
C ALA A 47 -1.45 -7.26 -7.84
N GLY A 48 -1.42 -8.59 -7.92
CA GLY A 48 -1.07 -9.35 -9.11
C GLY A 48 0.42 -9.41 -9.39
N LEU A 49 1.24 -9.16 -8.37
CA LEU A 49 2.71 -9.32 -8.40
C LEU A 49 3.10 -10.78 -8.21
N ASP A 50 2.28 -11.51 -7.47
CA ASP A 50 2.40 -12.96 -7.31
C ASP A 50 1.07 -13.64 -7.66
N LYS A 51 1.12 -14.90 -8.06
CA LYS A 51 -0.05 -15.69 -8.42
C LYS A 51 -0.43 -16.61 -7.26
N PRO A 52 -1.72 -16.75 -6.93
CA PRO A 52 -2.16 -17.78 -6.01
C PRO A 52 -1.89 -19.16 -6.59
N THR A 53 -1.70 -20.16 -5.74
CA THR A 53 -1.61 -21.57 -6.14
C THR A 53 -2.99 -22.12 -6.51
N SER A 54 -4.02 -21.67 -5.80
CA SER A 54 -5.43 -21.96 -6.07
C SER A 54 -6.33 -20.81 -5.61
N GLY A 55 -7.60 -20.87 -5.99
CA GLY A 55 -8.59 -19.85 -5.67
C GLY A 55 -8.65 -18.71 -6.69
N GLU A 56 -9.50 -17.75 -6.43
CA GLU A 56 -9.81 -16.65 -7.34
C GLU A 56 -9.75 -15.29 -6.65
N ILE A 57 -9.37 -14.27 -7.43
CA ILE A 57 -9.35 -12.88 -7.00
C ILE A 57 -10.32 -12.12 -7.88
N TRP A 58 -11.28 -11.44 -7.25
CA TRP A 58 -12.30 -10.64 -7.92
C TRP A 58 -12.16 -9.17 -7.54
N PHE A 59 -12.17 -8.29 -8.53
CA PHE A 59 -12.08 -6.85 -8.33
C PHE A 59 -13.17 -6.16 -9.15
N ASN A 60 -14.04 -5.38 -8.48
CA ASN A 60 -15.19 -4.71 -9.09
C ASN A 60 -16.07 -5.64 -9.97
N GLY A 61 -16.27 -6.89 -9.52
CA GLY A 61 -17.06 -7.88 -10.26
C GLY A 61 -16.35 -8.58 -11.40
N GLU A 62 -15.08 -8.27 -11.67
CA GLU A 62 -14.23 -8.94 -12.68
C GLU A 62 -13.28 -9.93 -12.00
N ASN A 63 -13.14 -11.14 -12.55
CA ASN A 63 -12.10 -12.08 -12.13
C ASN A 63 -10.74 -11.59 -12.67
N VAL A 64 -9.85 -11.19 -11.76
CA VAL A 64 -8.52 -10.67 -12.08
C VAL A 64 -7.40 -11.66 -11.73
N THR A 65 -7.73 -12.90 -11.43
CA THR A 65 -6.76 -13.95 -11.10
C THR A 65 -5.76 -14.10 -12.23
N GLY A 66 -4.46 -14.00 -11.91
CA GLY A 66 -3.39 -14.09 -12.92
C GLY A 66 -3.26 -12.90 -13.88
N LYS A 67 -4.13 -11.88 -13.79
CA LYS A 67 -3.99 -10.63 -14.56
C LYS A 67 -2.73 -9.89 -14.08
N GLU A 68 -1.88 -9.51 -15.02
CA GLU A 68 -0.60 -8.83 -14.76
C GLU A 68 -0.82 -7.50 -14.03
N VAL A 69 0.09 -7.15 -13.11
CA VAL A 69 0.03 -5.92 -12.32
C VAL A 69 -0.06 -4.64 -13.17
N GLN A 70 0.60 -4.61 -14.35
CA GLN A 70 0.57 -3.47 -15.28
C GLN A 70 -0.83 -3.18 -15.82
N LYS A 71 -1.70 -4.18 -15.81
CA LYS A 71 -3.10 -4.08 -16.26
C LYS A 71 -4.07 -3.79 -15.11
N ARG A 72 -3.55 -3.59 -13.89
CA ARG A 72 -4.34 -3.26 -12.70
C ARG A 72 -4.05 -1.82 -12.29
N ASN A 73 -5.08 -1.05 -11.98
CA ASN A 73 -4.89 0.29 -11.42
C ASN A 73 -4.62 0.19 -9.91
N CYS A 74 -3.42 -0.28 -9.55
CA CYS A 74 -3.00 -0.42 -8.17
C CYS A 74 -1.72 0.35 -7.85
N SER A 75 -1.53 0.69 -6.59
CA SER A 75 -0.30 1.21 -6.02
C SER A 75 0.09 0.35 -4.82
N MET A 76 1.40 0.06 -4.68
CA MET A 76 1.91 -0.68 -3.54
C MET A 76 3.14 0.02 -2.95
N VAL A 77 3.12 0.19 -1.63
CA VAL A 77 4.28 0.59 -0.83
C VAL A 77 4.77 -0.66 -0.12
N TYR A 78 6.01 -1.04 -0.38
CA TYR A 78 6.66 -2.17 0.27
C TYR A 78 7.25 -1.76 1.61
N GLN A 79 7.40 -2.71 2.52
CA GLN A 79 8.11 -2.55 3.78
C GLN A 79 9.54 -2.03 3.55
N GLN A 80 10.23 -2.53 2.53
CA GLN A 80 11.47 -1.94 2.03
C GLN A 80 11.12 -0.88 0.99
N PHE A 81 11.24 0.38 1.38
CA PHE A 81 10.97 1.50 0.48
C PHE A 81 11.97 1.51 -0.69
N ILE A 82 11.43 1.51 -1.90
CA ILE A 82 12.23 1.56 -3.13
C ILE A 82 12.00 2.91 -3.79
N ASN A 83 13.05 3.72 -3.90
CA ASN A 83 13.05 4.97 -4.65
C ASN A 83 13.93 4.84 -5.90
N TYR A 84 13.63 5.61 -6.93
CA TYR A 84 14.47 5.73 -8.12
C TYR A 84 15.70 6.57 -7.76
N PRO A 85 16.93 5.98 -7.73
CA PRO A 85 18.10 6.65 -7.17
C PRO A 85 18.56 7.88 -7.96
N ASN A 86 18.29 7.90 -9.26
CA ASN A 86 18.67 9.00 -10.14
C ASN A 86 17.65 10.13 -10.21
N PHE A 87 16.50 9.96 -9.59
CA PHE A 87 15.41 10.94 -9.58
C PHE A 87 15.44 11.74 -8.27
N THR A 88 15.12 13.03 -8.36
CA THR A 88 14.82 13.83 -7.18
C THR A 88 13.57 13.32 -6.47
N VAL A 89 13.30 13.80 -5.25
CA VAL A 89 12.05 13.52 -4.53
C VAL A 89 10.85 13.92 -5.38
N PHE A 90 10.87 15.12 -5.98
CA PHE A 90 9.81 15.56 -6.89
C PHE A 90 9.60 14.58 -8.03
N GLU A 91 10.66 14.17 -8.70
CA GLU A 91 10.58 13.27 -9.85
C GLU A 91 10.14 11.87 -9.46
N ASN A 92 10.57 11.37 -8.28
CA ASN A 92 10.09 10.12 -7.73
C ASN A 92 8.57 10.14 -7.53
N ILE A 93 8.05 11.19 -6.86
CA ILE A 93 6.62 11.34 -6.60
C ILE A 93 5.85 11.56 -7.91
N ALA A 94 6.36 12.40 -8.82
CA ALA A 94 5.71 12.70 -10.09
C ALA A 94 5.68 11.54 -11.10
N SER A 95 6.55 10.52 -10.92
CA SER A 95 6.76 9.47 -11.92
C SER A 95 5.49 8.73 -12.36
N PRO A 96 4.55 8.30 -11.47
CA PRO A 96 3.34 7.62 -11.91
C PRO A 96 2.39 8.55 -12.68
N LEU A 97 2.34 9.83 -12.35
CA LEU A 97 1.51 10.81 -13.05
C LEU A 97 2.04 11.11 -14.45
N LYS A 98 3.36 11.16 -14.62
CA LYS A 98 3.99 11.33 -15.94
C LYS A 98 3.67 10.15 -16.87
N ILE A 99 3.70 8.92 -16.34
CA ILE A 99 3.39 7.71 -17.12
C ILE A 99 1.93 7.70 -17.58
N THR A 100 1.02 8.22 -16.77
CA THR A 100 -0.42 8.31 -17.11
C THR A 100 -0.78 9.55 -17.94
N GLY A 101 0.20 10.38 -18.31
CA GLY A 101 -0.01 11.53 -19.18
C GLY A 101 -0.66 12.75 -18.54
N VAL A 102 -0.60 12.85 -17.20
CA VAL A 102 -1.12 14.02 -16.47
C VAL A 102 -0.30 15.26 -16.86
N ASN A 103 -0.97 16.41 -17.01
CA ASN A 103 -0.32 17.66 -17.40
C ASN A 103 0.61 18.21 -16.30
N SER A 104 1.61 18.99 -16.70
CA SER A 104 2.67 19.46 -15.79
C SER A 104 2.18 20.34 -14.64
N ASN A 105 1.11 21.13 -14.83
CA ASN A 105 0.59 22.01 -13.79
C ASN A 105 -0.12 21.17 -12.71
N GLU A 106 -0.92 20.21 -13.14
CA GLU A 106 -1.60 19.26 -12.23
C GLU A 106 -0.59 18.38 -11.46
N ILE A 107 0.48 17.91 -12.13
CA ILE A 107 1.57 17.20 -11.47
C ILE A 107 2.17 18.05 -10.35
N LYS A 108 2.49 19.32 -10.60
CA LYS A 108 3.05 20.22 -9.58
C LYS A 108 2.11 20.39 -8.39
N GLU A 109 0.81 20.56 -8.66
CA GLU A 109 -0.20 20.72 -7.60
C GLU A 109 -0.33 19.46 -6.76
N ARG A 110 -0.50 18.28 -7.39
CA ARG A 110 -0.65 17.01 -6.68
C ARG A 110 0.60 16.64 -5.88
N VAL A 111 1.79 16.81 -6.47
CA VAL A 111 3.07 16.58 -5.78
C VAL A 111 3.22 17.55 -4.62
N GLY A 112 2.85 18.83 -4.78
CA GLY A 112 2.87 19.82 -3.70
C GLY A 112 2.02 19.38 -2.51
N LYS A 113 0.75 19.03 -2.74
CA LYS A 113 -0.19 18.59 -1.69
C LYS A 113 0.33 17.38 -0.91
N VAL A 114 0.76 16.32 -1.61
CA VAL A 114 1.25 15.11 -0.93
C VAL A 114 2.58 15.34 -0.23
N SER A 115 3.42 16.24 -0.76
CA SER A 115 4.71 16.58 -0.13
C SER A 115 4.55 17.41 1.13
N GLU A 116 3.57 18.29 1.17
CA GLU A 116 3.22 19.07 2.37
C GLU A 116 2.74 18.14 3.48
N LEU A 117 1.78 17.27 3.17
CA LEU A 117 1.26 16.26 4.09
C LEU A 117 2.37 15.40 4.70
N LEU A 118 3.29 14.90 3.87
CA LEU A 118 4.36 14.01 4.30
C LEU A 118 5.64 14.77 4.74
N LYS A 119 5.56 16.10 4.91
CA LYS A 119 6.68 16.96 5.33
C LYS A 119 7.93 16.79 4.48
N LEU A 120 7.75 16.72 3.14
CA LEU A 120 8.80 16.57 2.14
C LEU A 120 9.06 17.84 1.33
N SER A 121 8.30 18.91 1.51
CA SER A 121 8.35 20.12 0.67
C SER A 121 9.75 20.73 0.56
N ALA A 122 10.53 20.73 1.65
CA ALA A 122 11.92 21.22 1.65
C ALA A 122 12.91 20.25 0.98
N MET A 123 12.49 19.03 0.68
CA MET A 123 13.35 17.97 0.14
C MET A 123 13.14 17.70 -1.34
N LEU A 124 12.19 18.39 -1.99
CA LEU A 124 11.74 18.09 -3.36
C LEU A 124 12.88 18.03 -4.40
N ASN A 125 13.93 18.82 -4.22
CA ASN A 125 15.08 18.88 -5.12
C ASN A 125 16.21 17.90 -4.77
N LYS A 126 16.11 17.18 -3.63
CA LYS A 126 17.11 16.23 -3.19
C LYS A 126 16.93 14.88 -3.87
N LYS A 127 18.03 14.12 -3.96
CA LYS A 127 18.01 12.72 -4.38
C LYS A 127 17.90 11.78 -3.19
N PRO A 128 17.52 10.50 -3.39
CA PRO A 128 17.37 9.53 -2.30
C PRO A 128 18.62 9.34 -1.43
N ASP A 129 19.82 9.43 -1.98
CA ASP A 129 21.08 9.32 -1.25
C ASP A 129 21.36 10.49 -0.29
N GLU A 130 20.68 11.62 -0.48
CA GLU A 130 20.74 12.80 0.39
C GLU A 130 19.68 12.78 1.50
N LEU A 131 18.86 11.73 1.59
CA LEU A 131 17.73 11.61 2.48
C LEU A 131 17.99 10.63 3.63
N SER A 132 17.41 10.92 4.81
CA SER A 132 17.30 9.91 5.87
C SER A 132 16.37 8.75 5.47
N GLY A 133 16.49 7.60 6.13
CA GLY A 133 15.61 6.44 5.86
C GLY A 133 14.12 6.79 5.95
N GLY A 134 13.71 7.55 6.98
CA GLY A 134 12.33 8.00 7.12
C GLY A 134 11.88 8.96 6.01
N GLN A 135 12.78 9.82 5.49
CA GLN A 135 12.47 10.68 4.34
C GLN A 135 12.33 9.87 3.06
N GLN A 136 13.15 8.84 2.87
CA GLN A 136 13.04 7.92 1.73
C GLN A 136 11.73 7.13 1.78
N GLN A 137 11.34 6.64 2.95
CA GLN A 137 10.06 5.93 3.15
C GLN A 137 8.88 6.83 2.82
N ARG A 138 8.87 8.07 3.33
CA ARG A 138 7.82 9.05 3.00
C ARG A 138 7.78 9.38 1.50
N THR A 139 8.92 9.42 0.82
CA THR A 139 8.98 9.62 -0.63
C THR A 139 8.31 8.47 -1.38
N ALA A 140 8.54 7.21 -0.96
CA ALA A 140 7.88 6.05 -1.53
C ALA A 140 6.37 6.04 -1.24
N LEU A 141 5.96 6.44 -0.04
CA LEU A 141 4.55 6.61 0.35
C LEU A 141 3.89 7.71 -0.50
N ALA A 142 4.51 8.89 -0.63
CA ALA A 142 4.02 9.98 -1.45
C ALA A 142 3.77 9.55 -2.91
N ARG A 143 4.69 8.75 -3.48
CA ARG A 143 4.55 8.22 -4.83
C ARG A 143 3.34 7.30 -5.00
N ALA A 144 2.99 6.53 -3.99
CA ALA A 144 1.79 5.69 -4.02
C ALA A 144 0.50 6.51 -3.86
N LEU A 145 0.53 7.55 -3.02
CA LEU A 145 -0.64 8.38 -2.69
C LEU A 145 -0.98 9.41 -3.76
N VAL A 146 0.01 9.84 -4.56
CA VAL A 146 -0.20 10.86 -5.60
C VAL A 146 -1.04 10.38 -6.78
N LYS A 147 -1.08 9.06 -6.99
CA LYS A 147 -1.82 8.41 -8.07
C LYS A 147 -3.25 8.10 -7.62
N ASP A 148 -4.22 8.30 -8.52
CA ASP A 148 -5.60 7.86 -8.33
C ASP A 148 -5.70 6.35 -8.64
N SER A 149 -5.41 5.53 -7.64
CA SER A 149 -5.45 4.07 -7.75
C SER A 149 -6.73 3.53 -7.15
N ASP A 150 -7.33 2.53 -7.82
CA ASP A 150 -8.52 1.83 -7.31
C ASP A 150 -8.19 0.89 -6.15
N LEU A 151 -6.92 0.45 -6.06
CA LEU A 151 -6.39 -0.39 -4.99
C LEU A 151 -5.06 0.19 -4.50
N ILE A 152 -4.98 0.49 -3.21
CA ILE A 152 -3.77 1.00 -2.55
C ILE A 152 -3.37 0.00 -1.48
N LEU A 153 -2.15 -0.51 -1.58
CA LEU A 153 -1.58 -1.51 -0.69
C LEU A 153 -0.39 -0.90 0.06
N LEU A 154 -0.48 -0.82 1.37
CA LEU A 154 0.50 -0.19 2.26
C LEU A 154 1.08 -1.25 3.21
N ASP A 155 2.29 -1.74 2.93
CA ASP A 155 2.95 -2.76 3.74
C ASP A 155 3.88 -2.11 4.77
N GLU A 156 3.43 -2.07 6.01
CA GLU A 156 4.10 -1.43 7.16
C GLU A 156 4.59 0.01 6.86
N PRO A 157 3.73 0.90 6.32
CA PRO A 157 4.17 2.18 5.75
C PRO A 157 4.72 3.15 6.77
N LEU A 158 4.50 2.94 8.07
CA LEU A 158 4.93 3.85 9.15
C LEU A 158 6.03 3.25 10.04
N ALA A 159 6.54 2.03 9.75
CA ALA A 159 7.44 1.29 10.65
C ALA A 159 8.76 2.02 10.96
N ASN A 160 9.35 2.72 9.99
CA ASN A 160 10.67 3.36 10.14
C ASN A 160 10.58 4.88 10.41
N LEU A 161 9.42 5.37 10.85
CA LEU A 161 9.22 6.77 11.19
C LEU A 161 9.45 7.02 12.68
N ASP A 162 9.87 8.24 13.02
CA ASP A 162 9.90 8.68 14.41
C ASP A 162 8.48 8.71 15.01
N PHE A 163 8.41 8.60 16.33
CA PHE A 163 7.16 8.46 17.05
C PHE A 163 6.16 9.59 16.75
N LYS A 164 6.63 10.86 16.80
CA LYS A 164 5.74 12.01 16.61
C LYS A 164 5.10 12.03 15.23
N LEU A 165 5.92 11.80 14.19
CA LEU A 165 5.42 11.76 12.82
C LEU A 165 4.52 10.56 12.55
N ARG A 166 4.80 9.41 13.18
CA ARG A 166 3.93 8.24 13.10
C ARG A 166 2.55 8.53 13.64
N GLU A 167 2.46 9.15 14.84
CA GLU A 167 1.17 9.57 15.43
C GLU A 167 0.42 10.53 14.51
N GLU A 168 1.10 11.58 14.01
CA GLU A 168 0.48 12.53 13.09
C GLU A 168 -0.06 11.84 11.83
N LEU A 169 0.70 10.91 11.24
CA LEU A 169 0.27 10.21 10.03
C LEU A 169 -0.83 9.16 10.29
N ARG A 170 -0.90 8.55 11.47
CA ARG A 170 -2.03 7.69 11.88
C ARG A 170 -3.35 8.43 11.84
N GLU A 171 -3.36 9.71 12.23
CA GLU A 171 -4.56 10.55 12.22
C GLU A 171 -4.88 11.11 10.82
N GLU A 172 -3.85 11.39 10.01
CA GLU A 172 -4.03 12.04 8.71
C GLU A 172 -4.30 11.05 7.56
N LEU A 173 -3.71 9.84 7.60
CA LEU A 173 -3.90 8.86 6.53
C LEU A 173 -5.37 8.48 6.31
N PRO A 174 -6.19 8.20 7.34
CA PRO A 174 -7.61 7.89 7.14
C PRO A 174 -8.36 9.00 6.39
N LYS A 175 -8.12 10.27 6.77
CA LYS A 175 -8.75 11.44 6.15
C LYS A 175 -8.45 11.57 4.66
N LEU A 176 -7.25 11.12 4.23
CA LEU A 176 -6.87 11.13 2.81
C LEU A 176 -7.71 10.18 1.95
N PHE A 177 -8.29 9.18 2.57
CA PHE A 177 -9.03 8.14 1.86
C PHE A 177 -10.55 8.26 2.01
N GLU A 178 -11.05 9.12 2.90
CA GLU A 178 -12.50 9.31 3.17
C GLU A 178 -13.31 9.63 1.90
N ASP A 179 -12.75 10.45 1.01
CA ASP A 179 -13.42 10.90 -0.22
C ASP A 179 -12.94 10.15 -1.49
N ARG A 180 -12.13 9.09 -1.34
CA ARG A 180 -11.58 8.35 -2.48
C ARG A 180 -12.37 7.07 -2.72
N ASP A 181 -12.89 6.87 -3.94
CA ASP A 181 -13.53 5.61 -4.35
C ASP A 181 -12.47 4.53 -4.63
N CYS A 182 -11.74 4.13 -3.59
CA CYS A 182 -10.70 3.12 -3.68
C CYS A 182 -10.77 2.11 -2.52
N ILE A 183 -10.08 0.99 -2.69
CA ILE A 183 -9.84 0.02 -1.63
C ILE A 183 -8.45 0.27 -1.07
N VAL A 184 -8.35 0.51 0.23
CA VAL A 184 -7.08 0.64 0.93
C VAL A 184 -6.84 -0.59 1.78
N VAL A 185 -5.66 -1.21 1.64
CA VAL A 185 -5.19 -2.31 2.48
C VAL A 185 -3.95 -1.84 3.22
N TYR A 186 -3.99 -1.88 4.52
CA TYR A 186 -2.92 -1.43 5.41
C TYR A 186 -2.41 -2.61 6.24
N ALA A 187 -1.23 -3.11 5.95
CA ALA A 187 -0.61 -4.18 6.73
C ALA A 187 0.26 -3.61 7.85
N THR A 188 0.11 -4.15 9.05
CA THR A 188 0.89 -3.75 10.23
C THR A 188 1.12 -4.91 11.18
N THR A 189 2.21 -4.81 11.96
CA THR A 189 2.46 -5.66 13.13
C THR A 189 1.97 -5.01 14.44
N GLU A 190 1.61 -3.73 14.40
CA GLU A 190 1.25 -2.92 15.57
C GLU A 190 -0.27 -2.90 15.78
N PRO A 191 -0.79 -3.47 16.88
CA PRO A 191 -2.23 -3.41 17.19
C PRO A 191 -2.76 -1.96 17.31
N LEU A 192 -1.91 -1.04 17.77
CA LEU A 192 -2.28 0.36 17.90
C LEU A 192 -2.57 1.02 16.54
N ASP A 193 -1.85 0.63 15.47
CA ASP A 193 -2.17 1.09 14.12
C ASP A 193 -3.60 0.69 13.73
N ALA A 194 -3.97 -0.57 13.97
CA ALA A 194 -5.31 -1.07 13.65
C ALA A 194 -6.42 -0.31 14.39
N LEU A 195 -6.17 0.06 15.66
CA LEU A 195 -7.13 0.82 16.46
C LEU A 195 -7.23 2.29 16.04
N MET A 196 -6.11 2.94 15.72
CA MET A 196 -6.06 4.37 15.42
C MET A 196 -6.47 4.69 13.99
N ILE A 197 -6.07 3.84 13.03
CA ILE A 197 -6.43 3.98 11.62
C ILE A 197 -7.91 3.66 11.41
N GLY A 198 -8.47 2.75 12.20
CA GLY A 198 -9.87 2.35 12.10
C GLY A 198 -10.16 1.48 10.89
N GLY A 199 -11.44 1.33 10.56
CA GLY A 199 -11.91 0.50 9.46
C GLY A 199 -12.06 -0.98 9.84
N ASN A 200 -12.02 -1.87 8.84
CA ASN A 200 -12.14 -3.31 9.03
C ASN A 200 -10.78 -3.93 9.32
N THR A 201 -10.68 -4.86 10.26
CA THR A 201 -9.40 -5.50 10.60
C THR A 201 -9.47 -7.01 10.40
N ALA A 202 -8.62 -7.52 9.50
CA ALA A 202 -8.34 -8.95 9.33
C ALA A 202 -7.09 -9.31 10.12
N THR A 203 -7.21 -10.27 11.05
CA THR A 203 -6.07 -10.76 11.81
C THR A 203 -5.48 -12.02 11.14
N LEU A 204 -4.17 -11.96 10.85
CA LEU A 204 -3.43 -13.06 10.23
C LEU A 204 -2.50 -13.74 11.24
N LEU A 205 -2.51 -15.05 11.22
CA LEU A 205 -1.58 -15.90 11.99
C LEU A 205 -1.17 -17.09 11.12
N GLU A 206 0.14 -17.28 10.92
CA GLU A 206 0.71 -18.41 10.19
C GLU A 206 -0.01 -18.71 8.86
N GLY A 207 -0.23 -17.65 8.06
CA GLY A 207 -0.89 -17.75 6.75
C GLY A 207 -2.41 -17.95 6.78
N ASN A 208 -3.03 -17.90 7.97
CA ASN A 208 -4.48 -18.00 8.14
C ASN A 208 -5.08 -16.64 8.50
N VAL A 209 -6.22 -16.30 7.88
CA VAL A 209 -7.08 -15.23 8.39
C VAL A 209 -7.95 -15.82 9.48
N ILE A 210 -7.67 -15.45 10.74
CA ILE A 210 -8.35 -16.02 11.92
C ILE A 210 -9.55 -15.19 12.38
N GLN A 211 -9.62 -13.93 11.98
CA GLN A 211 -10.71 -13.01 12.29
C GLN A 211 -10.80 -11.91 11.23
N TYR A 212 -12.02 -11.52 10.91
CA TYR A 212 -12.34 -10.36 10.06
C TYR A 212 -13.70 -9.77 10.42
#